data_7314a646d47209dcb52e1c52115ddae9
#
_entry.id   7314a646d47209dcb52e1c52115ddae9
#
_cell.length_a   1.000
_cell.length_b   1.000
_cell.length_c   1.000
_cell.angle_alpha   90.00
_cell.angle_beta   90.00
_cell.angle_gamma   90.00
#
_symmetry.space_group_name_H-M   'P 1'
#
loop_
_entity.id
_entity.type
_entity.pdbx_description
1 polymer ?
#
loop_
_entity_poly.entity_id
_entity_poly.type
_entity_poly.pdbx_seq_one_letter_code
_entity_poly.pdbx_strand_id
1 'polypeptide(L)'
;MDIGYFLKLMTEKNASDMFLTTGAPVYIKIEGKLYPLGNTGLPPGMVKKIAYSLMDEGQVPQFERELELNMAIAVPDAGRFRVNVFKQRGEVGMVIRAIRSRIPSIEELNLPQVLKDVIMTPRGLVLVVGSTGSGKSTSLASMIDHRNSTTTGHILTIEDPIEYLHKHKMSIVNQREVGLDTHAFHNALKNAMREAPDVILIGEILDAETMEAAIAFAETGHLCLATLHSNNADQTIERILNFFPESAHRNVLMNLSLNLRGVISQRLVKGHDGRRLPATEVLINTPMIRDLLRRGQVHEIKAAMEASLEEGMESFDQCLFRMAKAGVIEQEEALRAADSRDGLALKFRLSEGGSGEHDPYADFSNGAPSITHGF
;
A
#
# COMPACT_ATOMS: atom_id res chain seq x y z
N MET A 1 27.11 27.30 -0.06
CA MET A 1 26.30 26.46 -0.98
C MET A 1 24.85 26.67 -0.60
N ASP A 2 24.03 27.10 -1.53
CA ASP A 2 22.60 27.31 -1.25
C ASP A 2 21.85 25.97 -1.44
N ILE A 3 21.48 25.35 -0.32
CA ILE A 3 20.75 24.08 -0.33
C ILE A 3 19.34 24.24 -0.94
N GLY A 4 18.71 25.43 -0.80
CA GLY A 4 17.39 25.71 -1.36
C GLY A 4 17.36 25.57 -2.88
N TYR A 5 18.42 25.97 -3.57
CA TYR A 5 18.56 25.76 -5.01
C TYR A 5 18.53 24.27 -5.38
N PHE A 6 19.26 23.42 -4.64
CA PHE A 6 19.31 21.99 -4.89
C PHE A 6 17.98 21.29 -4.60
N LEU A 7 17.26 21.74 -3.57
CA LEU A 7 15.94 21.20 -3.23
C LEU A 7 14.90 21.55 -4.32
N LYS A 8 14.93 22.78 -4.86
CA LYS A 8 14.10 23.13 -6.03
C LYS A 8 14.45 22.28 -7.24
N LEU A 9 15.72 22.07 -7.51
CA LEU A 9 16.18 21.24 -8.61
C LEU A 9 15.74 19.77 -8.46
N MET A 10 15.71 19.21 -7.22
CA MET A 10 15.13 17.90 -6.95
C MET A 10 13.68 17.80 -7.39
N THR A 11 12.89 18.80 -7.04
CA THR A 11 11.45 18.84 -7.38
C THR A 11 11.24 18.99 -8.88
N GLU A 12 11.96 19.90 -9.53
CA GLU A 12 11.89 20.11 -10.99
C GLU A 12 12.28 18.86 -11.79
N LYS A 13 13.29 18.12 -11.33
CA LYS A 13 13.75 16.89 -11.99
C LYS A 13 13.04 15.64 -11.51
N ASN A 14 12.04 15.76 -10.62
CA ASN A 14 11.32 14.66 -10.02
C ASN A 14 12.27 13.62 -9.37
N ALA A 15 13.35 14.11 -8.73
CA ALA A 15 14.31 13.26 -8.04
C ALA A 15 13.73 12.80 -6.69
N SER A 16 13.93 11.52 -6.36
CA SER A 16 13.46 10.93 -5.11
C SER A 16 14.35 11.25 -3.92
N ASP A 17 15.67 11.21 -4.12
CA ASP A 17 16.65 11.37 -3.06
C ASP A 17 17.83 12.25 -3.54
N MET A 18 18.46 12.95 -2.59
CA MET A 18 19.73 13.66 -2.77
C MET A 18 20.73 13.17 -1.73
N PHE A 19 21.96 13.02 -2.15
CA PHE A 19 23.06 12.51 -1.32
C PHE A 19 24.17 13.54 -1.23
N LEU A 20 24.56 13.90 -0.01
CA LEU A 20 25.67 14.79 0.28
C LEU A 20 26.67 14.03 1.15
N THR A 21 27.88 13.85 0.63
CA THR A 21 28.99 13.22 1.36
C THR A 21 30.31 13.88 1.01
N THR A 22 31.20 13.96 1.99
CA THR A 22 32.55 14.57 1.82
C THR A 22 33.33 13.81 0.75
N GLY A 23 33.99 14.56 -0.14
CA GLY A 23 34.84 14.03 -1.21
C GLY A 23 34.11 13.62 -2.49
N ALA A 24 32.77 13.63 -2.50
CA ALA A 24 31.96 13.38 -3.69
C ALA A 24 31.15 14.62 -4.09
N PRO A 25 30.78 14.77 -5.39
CA PRO A 25 29.77 15.75 -5.79
C PRO A 25 28.42 15.46 -5.12
N VAL A 26 27.50 16.43 -5.14
CA VAL A 26 26.11 16.17 -4.77
C VAL A 26 25.49 15.23 -5.81
N TYR A 27 24.85 14.16 -5.34
CA TYR A 27 24.10 13.24 -6.22
C TYR A 27 22.60 13.37 -6.00
N ILE A 28 21.85 13.24 -7.07
CA ILE A 28 20.39 13.04 -7.00
C ILE A 28 20.02 11.68 -7.60
N LYS A 29 18.93 11.10 -7.12
CA LYS A 29 18.39 9.83 -7.61
C LYS A 29 17.11 10.08 -8.38
N ILE A 30 17.11 9.71 -9.67
CA ILE A 30 15.95 9.79 -10.57
C ILE A 30 15.67 8.39 -11.10
N GLU A 31 14.47 7.89 -10.94
CA GLU A 31 14.04 6.55 -11.40
C GLU A 31 15.01 5.42 -10.98
N GLY A 32 15.54 5.52 -9.76
CA GLY A 32 16.46 4.53 -9.20
C GLY A 32 17.93 4.70 -9.59
N LYS A 33 18.27 5.60 -10.52
CA LYS A 33 19.65 5.86 -10.97
C LYS A 33 20.22 7.12 -10.32
N LEU A 34 21.52 7.09 -10.00
CA LEU A 34 22.24 8.22 -9.42
C LEU A 34 22.85 9.10 -10.53
N TYR A 35 22.65 10.42 -10.39
CA TYR A 35 23.22 11.44 -11.28
C TYR A 35 23.98 12.48 -10.46
N PRO A 36 25.24 12.81 -10.80
CA PRO A 36 25.99 13.87 -10.13
C PRO A 36 25.47 15.24 -10.55
N LEU A 37 25.41 16.16 -9.61
CA LEU A 37 25.16 17.58 -9.83
C LEU A 37 26.50 18.33 -9.83
N GLY A 38 27.19 18.35 -10.96
CA GLY A 38 28.54 18.89 -11.11
C GLY A 38 29.65 17.85 -10.91
N ASN A 39 30.89 18.28 -11.00
CA ASN A 39 32.08 17.41 -10.97
C ASN A 39 32.97 17.65 -9.75
N THR A 40 32.61 18.60 -8.87
CA THR A 40 33.44 19.01 -7.73
C THR A 40 32.96 18.30 -6.48
N GLY A 41 33.86 17.54 -5.83
CA GLY A 41 33.58 16.91 -4.55
C GLY A 41 33.41 17.95 -3.42
N LEU A 42 32.50 17.65 -2.48
CA LEU A 42 32.28 18.49 -1.29
C LEU A 42 33.51 18.43 -0.39
N PRO A 43 34.10 19.59 -0.02
CA PRO A 43 35.27 19.63 0.86
C PRO A 43 34.90 19.19 2.29
N PRO A 44 35.90 18.75 3.09
CA PRO A 44 35.70 18.42 4.51
C PRO A 44 34.96 19.52 5.28
N GLY A 45 34.02 19.12 6.14
CA GLY A 45 33.21 20.03 6.95
C GLY A 45 32.09 20.78 6.19
N MET A 46 32.02 20.71 4.85
CA MET A 46 30.97 21.41 4.10
C MET A 46 29.58 20.80 4.38
N VAL A 47 29.46 19.47 4.40
CA VAL A 47 28.19 18.80 4.70
C VAL A 47 27.73 19.12 6.12
N LYS A 48 28.66 19.16 7.09
CA LYS A 48 28.36 19.59 8.47
C LYS A 48 27.76 21.00 8.50
N LYS A 49 28.35 21.96 7.79
CA LYS A 49 27.82 23.33 7.71
C LYS A 49 26.43 23.41 7.12
N ILE A 50 26.17 22.64 6.06
CA ILE A 50 24.83 22.56 5.43
C ILE A 50 23.83 21.94 6.41
N ALA A 51 24.16 20.79 7.01
CA ALA A 51 23.29 20.11 7.98
C ALA A 51 22.90 21.04 9.14
N TYR A 52 23.89 21.72 9.73
CA TYR A 52 23.64 22.64 10.86
C TYR A 52 22.83 23.88 10.47
N SER A 53 22.89 24.32 9.22
CA SER A 53 22.02 25.41 8.74
C SER A 53 20.56 25.02 8.57
N LEU A 54 20.26 23.72 8.57
CA LEU A 54 18.90 23.19 8.48
C LEU A 54 18.33 22.78 9.84
N MET A 55 19.19 22.60 10.85
CA MET A 55 18.83 22.21 12.21
C MET A 55 18.41 23.42 13.05
N ASP A 56 17.47 23.21 13.97
CA ASP A 56 17.16 24.16 15.02
C ASP A 56 18.18 24.08 16.23
N GLU A 57 17.98 24.96 17.19
CA GLU A 57 18.91 25.07 18.37
C GLU A 57 18.91 23.79 19.22
N GLY A 58 17.82 23.00 19.25
CA GLY A 58 17.74 21.76 20.02
C GLY A 58 18.31 20.55 19.25
N GLN A 59 18.24 20.58 17.95
CA GLN A 59 18.65 19.46 17.07
C GLN A 59 20.17 19.33 16.96
N VAL A 60 20.93 20.46 17.02
CA VAL A 60 22.41 20.42 16.96
C VAL A 60 23.01 19.66 18.14
N PRO A 61 22.66 19.93 19.41
CA PRO A 61 23.12 19.13 20.54
C PRO A 61 22.68 17.69 20.53
N GLN A 62 21.46 17.42 20.02
CA GLN A 62 20.97 16.06 19.85
C GLN A 62 21.84 15.29 18.86
N PHE A 63 22.09 15.84 17.67
CA PHE A 63 22.93 15.21 16.66
C PHE A 63 24.38 14.97 17.15
N GLU A 64 24.99 15.92 17.89
CA GLU A 64 26.33 15.74 18.40
C GLU A 64 26.43 14.62 19.46
N ARG A 65 25.33 14.35 20.17
CA ARG A 65 25.25 13.27 21.18
C ARG A 65 24.93 11.92 20.52
N GLU A 66 23.95 11.89 19.60
CA GLU A 66 23.39 10.65 19.03
C GLU A 66 24.09 10.20 17.76
N LEU A 67 24.86 11.11 17.11
CA LEU A 67 25.60 10.91 15.85
C LEU A 67 24.73 10.67 14.63
N GLU A 68 23.42 10.71 14.78
CA GLU A 68 22.40 10.64 13.75
C GLU A 68 21.19 11.50 14.12
N LEU A 69 20.50 12.03 13.10
CA LEU A 69 19.29 12.83 13.29
C LEU A 69 18.37 12.68 12.07
N ASN A 70 17.10 12.45 12.34
CA ASN A 70 16.03 12.57 11.36
C ASN A 70 15.26 13.86 11.61
N MET A 71 15.01 14.63 10.55
CA MET A 71 14.21 15.84 10.61
C MET A 71 13.43 16.06 9.32
N ALA A 72 12.39 16.90 9.37
CA ALA A 72 11.65 17.32 8.19
C ALA A 72 11.84 18.82 7.97
N ILE A 73 12.01 19.21 6.72
CA ILE A 73 12.09 20.62 6.30
C ILE A 73 11.04 20.92 5.24
N ALA A 74 10.46 22.10 5.30
CA ALA A 74 9.56 22.62 4.26
C ALA A 74 10.24 23.82 3.57
N VAL A 75 10.29 23.78 2.25
CA VAL A 75 10.89 24.86 1.45
C VAL A 75 9.81 25.44 0.54
N PRO A 76 9.52 26.75 0.60
CA PRO A 76 8.58 27.39 -0.27
C PRO A 76 8.85 27.06 -1.73
N ASP A 77 7.81 26.73 -2.50
CA ASP A 77 7.85 26.39 -3.93
C ASP A 77 8.63 25.09 -4.28
N ALA A 78 9.29 24.45 -3.32
CA ALA A 78 9.99 23.18 -3.54
C ALA A 78 9.29 21.98 -2.88
N GLY A 79 8.56 22.21 -1.76
CA GLY A 79 7.83 21.17 -1.05
C GLY A 79 8.42 20.79 0.30
N ARG A 80 8.07 19.61 0.79
CA ARG A 80 8.56 19.06 2.06
C ARG A 80 9.57 17.94 1.79
N PHE A 81 10.61 17.90 2.62
CA PHE A 81 11.70 16.93 2.50
C PHE A 81 11.99 16.32 3.85
N ARG A 82 12.28 15.03 3.86
CA ARG A 82 12.85 14.34 5.01
C ARG A 82 14.36 14.35 4.88
N VAL A 83 15.04 14.70 5.94
CA VAL A 83 16.51 14.81 6.00
C VAL A 83 17.01 13.85 7.05
N ASN A 84 17.86 12.91 6.65
CA ASN A 84 18.65 12.08 7.55
C ASN A 84 20.09 12.57 7.55
N VAL A 85 20.58 12.93 8.71
CA VAL A 85 21.96 13.37 8.95
C VAL A 85 22.65 12.33 9.82
N PHE A 86 23.86 11.93 9.46
CA PHE A 86 24.60 10.88 10.16
C PHE A 86 26.11 11.13 10.12
N LYS A 87 26.87 10.59 11.10
CA LYS A 87 28.32 10.60 11.08
C LYS A 87 28.87 9.35 10.39
N GLN A 88 29.88 9.56 9.52
CA GLN A 88 30.64 8.51 8.87
C GLN A 88 32.14 8.90 8.75
N ARG A 89 33.07 8.03 9.15
CA ARG A 89 34.52 8.24 9.05
C ARG A 89 34.99 9.61 9.57
N GLY A 90 34.37 10.06 10.66
CA GLY A 90 34.67 11.37 11.26
C GLY A 90 34.02 12.59 10.61
N GLU A 91 33.43 12.44 9.44
CA GLU A 91 32.69 13.47 8.69
C GLU A 91 31.18 13.29 8.79
N VAL A 92 30.42 14.31 8.39
CA VAL A 92 28.97 14.27 8.31
C VAL A 92 28.53 13.86 6.90
N GLY A 93 27.60 12.93 6.83
CA GLY A 93 26.84 12.59 5.65
C GLY A 93 25.38 13.03 5.79
N MET A 94 24.69 13.28 4.67
CA MET A 94 23.29 13.67 4.67
C MET A 94 22.55 13.09 3.45
N VAL A 95 21.37 12.55 3.69
CA VAL A 95 20.44 12.11 2.65
C VAL A 95 19.14 12.90 2.80
N ILE A 96 18.70 13.49 1.70
CA ILE A 96 17.45 14.26 1.65
C ILE A 96 16.48 13.53 0.70
N ARG A 97 15.30 13.20 1.20
CA ARG A 97 14.22 12.57 0.43
C ARG A 97 13.08 13.55 0.19
N ALA A 98 12.66 13.68 -1.05
CA ALA A 98 11.46 14.47 -1.39
C ALA A 98 10.19 13.73 -0.98
N ILE A 99 9.30 14.39 -0.24
CA ILE A 99 7.98 13.87 0.07
C ILE A 99 7.02 14.26 -1.06
N ARG A 100 6.33 13.29 -1.63
CA ARG A 100 5.49 13.49 -2.80
C ARG A 100 4.26 14.31 -2.44
N SER A 101 3.99 15.35 -3.24
CA SER A 101 2.80 16.21 -3.11
C SER A 101 1.74 15.93 -4.18
N ARG A 102 2.12 15.30 -5.32
CA ARG A 102 1.16 14.84 -6.31
C ARG A 102 0.70 13.43 -5.93
N ILE A 103 -0.59 13.31 -5.65
CA ILE A 103 -1.25 12.03 -5.38
C ILE A 103 -1.97 11.63 -6.67
N PRO A 104 -1.64 10.47 -7.27
CA PRO A 104 -2.36 9.99 -8.45
C PRO A 104 -3.76 9.52 -8.05
N SER A 105 -4.73 9.62 -8.96
CA SER A 105 -6.10 9.15 -8.70
C SER A 105 -6.19 7.60 -8.75
N ILE A 106 -7.32 7.06 -8.27
CA ILE A 106 -7.62 5.62 -8.33
C ILE A 106 -7.59 5.14 -9.79
N GLU A 107 -8.10 5.96 -10.73
CA GLU A 107 -8.10 5.68 -12.16
C GLU A 107 -6.71 5.71 -12.77
N GLU A 108 -5.91 6.74 -12.45
CA GLU A 108 -4.52 6.86 -12.95
C GLU A 108 -3.66 5.67 -12.51
N LEU A 109 -3.97 5.08 -11.35
CA LEU A 109 -3.30 3.89 -10.84
C LEU A 109 -3.86 2.58 -11.39
N ASN A 110 -4.93 2.59 -12.16
CA ASN A 110 -5.68 1.40 -12.60
C ASN A 110 -6.13 0.51 -11.42
N LEU A 111 -6.49 1.12 -10.30
CA LEU A 111 -7.02 0.41 -9.14
C LEU A 111 -8.51 0.10 -9.35
N PRO A 112 -9.05 -0.97 -8.71
CA PRO A 112 -10.47 -1.32 -8.78
C PRO A 112 -11.37 -0.16 -8.32
N GLN A 113 -12.45 0.10 -9.06
CA GLN A 113 -13.36 1.20 -8.75
C GLN A 113 -14.09 1.01 -7.41
N VAL A 114 -14.29 -0.24 -6.97
CA VAL A 114 -14.89 -0.56 -5.65
C VAL A 114 -14.12 0.09 -4.49
N LEU A 115 -12.84 0.44 -4.66
CA LEU A 115 -12.07 1.14 -3.62
C LEU A 115 -12.64 2.54 -3.32
N LYS A 116 -13.35 3.16 -4.26
CA LYS A 116 -14.09 4.41 -4.01
C LYS A 116 -15.22 4.19 -3.02
N ASP A 117 -15.97 3.11 -3.17
CA ASP A 117 -17.07 2.79 -2.27
C ASP A 117 -16.53 2.38 -0.90
N VAL A 118 -15.46 1.59 -0.86
CA VAL A 118 -14.80 1.16 0.37
C VAL A 118 -14.34 2.35 1.20
N ILE A 119 -13.66 3.34 0.58
CA ILE A 119 -13.16 4.53 1.32
C ILE A 119 -14.28 5.48 1.74
N MET A 120 -15.45 5.43 1.09
CA MET A 120 -16.60 6.24 1.43
C MET A 120 -17.49 5.62 2.50
N THR A 121 -17.20 4.41 2.97
CA THR A 121 -17.92 3.82 4.10
C THR A 121 -17.80 4.71 5.35
N PRO A 122 -18.87 4.85 6.15
CA PRO A 122 -18.85 5.76 7.30
C PRO A 122 -17.99 5.24 8.45
N ARG A 123 -17.83 3.92 8.59
CA ARG A 123 -17.09 3.27 9.68
C ARG A 123 -16.66 1.86 9.33
N GLY A 124 -15.70 1.35 10.06
CA GLY A 124 -15.20 -0.03 9.97
C GLY A 124 -13.70 -0.07 9.72
N LEU A 125 -13.17 -1.26 9.56
CA LEU A 125 -11.74 -1.51 9.33
C LEU A 125 -11.49 -1.88 7.88
N VAL A 126 -10.55 -1.20 7.22
CA VAL A 126 -10.06 -1.51 5.89
C VAL A 126 -8.56 -1.76 5.97
N LEU A 127 -8.12 -2.90 5.48
CA LEU A 127 -6.71 -3.30 5.50
C LEU A 127 -6.15 -3.27 4.09
N VAL A 128 -5.01 -2.60 3.89
CA VAL A 128 -4.26 -2.62 2.64
C VAL A 128 -2.94 -3.35 2.88
N VAL A 129 -2.76 -4.47 2.20
CA VAL A 129 -1.69 -5.41 2.50
C VAL A 129 -0.82 -5.74 1.28
N GLY A 130 0.36 -6.25 1.51
CA GLY A 130 1.34 -6.60 0.48
C GLY A 130 2.76 -6.44 0.98
N SER A 131 3.73 -6.92 0.22
CA SER A 131 5.16 -6.77 0.52
C SER A 131 5.61 -5.31 0.51
N THR A 132 6.79 -5.04 1.06
CA THR A 132 7.43 -3.72 0.95
C THR A 132 7.62 -3.33 -0.53
N GLY A 133 7.24 -2.11 -0.88
CA GLY A 133 7.33 -1.62 -2.26
C GLY A 133 6.21 -2.10 -3.19
N SER A 134 5.16 -2.77 -2.69
CA SER A 134 3.99 -3.18 -3.49
C SER A 134 3.04 -2.02 -3.84
N GLY A 135 3.29 -0.81 -3.33
CA GLY A 135 2.50 0.39 -3.63
C GLY A 135 1.36 0.69 -2.65
N LYS A 136 1.30 0.04 -1.48
CA LYS A 136 0.27 0.25 -0.45
C LYS A 136 0.04 1.72 -0.11
N SER A 137 1.11 2.44 0.22
CA SER A 137 1.04 3.87 0.59
C SER A 137 0.49 4.74 -0.55
N THR A 138 0.82 4.39 -1.81
CA THR A 138 0.31 5.10 -2.98
C THR A 138 -1.19 4.88 -3.15
N SER A 139 -1.66 3.64 -3.00
CA SER A 139 -3.09 3.30 -3.11
C SER A 139 -3.89 3.92 -1.96
N LEU A 140 -3.38 3.86 -0.72
CA LEU A 140 -4.01 4.52 0.43
C LEU A 140 -4.08 6.03 0.26
N ALA A 141 -2.99 6.67 -0.20
CA ALA A 141 -3.00 8.11 -0.47
C ALA A 141 -4.05 8.47 -1.51
N SER A 142 -4.19 7.68 -2.59
CA SER A 142 -5.20 7.85 -3.61
C SER A 142 -6.63 7.71 -3.07
N MET A 143 -6.89 6.70 -2.23
CA MET A 143 -8.18 6.49 -1.57
C MET A 143 -8.52 7.66 -0.63
N ILE A 144 -7.58 8.09 0.21
CA ILE A 144 -7.73 9.24 1.11
C ILE A 144 -8.00 10.52 0.32
N ASP A 145 -7.25 10.74 -0.77
CA ASP A 145 -7.42 11.92 -1.62
C ASP A 145 -8.80 11.95 -2.31
N HIS A 146 -9.32 10.77 -2.72
CA HIS A 146 -10.67 10.63 -3.23
C HIS A 146 -11.70 11.07 -2.18
N ARG A 147 -11.64 10.56 -0.94
CA ARG A 147 -12.53 10.96 0.15
C ARG A 147 -12.39 12.44 0.49
N ASN A 148 -11.18 12.93 0.63
CA ASN A 148 -10.86 14.35 0.90
C ASN A 148 -11.41 15.30 -0.18
N SER A 149 -11.54 14.83 -1.42
CA SER A 149 -12.10 15.61 -2.53
C SER A 149 -13.62 15.52 -2.64
N THR A 150 -14.25 14.54 -1.96
CA THR A 150 -15.66 14.17 -2.19
C THR A 150 -16.55 14.51 -1.01
N THR A 151 -16.03 14.47 0.24
CA THR A 151 -16.83 14.70 1.44
C THR A 151 -16.09 15.55 2.48
N THR A 152 -16.87 16.27 3.28
CA THR A 152 -16.36 17.02 4.42
C THR A 152 -16.09 16.07 5.60
N GLY A 153 -15.11 16.40 6.42
CA GLY A 153 -14.76 15.64 7.62
C GLY A 153 -13.33 15.88 8.08
N HIS A 154 -12.91 15.12 9.07
CA HIS A 154 -11.57 15.16 9.62
C HIS A 154 -10.86 13.82 9.36
N ILE A 155 -9.76 13.84 8.63
CA ILE A 155 -8.90 12.70 8.34
C ILE A 155 -7.61 12.85 9.15
N LEU A 156 -7.34 11.90 10.01
CA LEU A 156 -6.11 11.82 10.79
C LEU A 156 -5.23 10.69 10.27
N THR A 157 -3.96 10.96 9.98
CA THR A 157 -3.00 9.92 9.64
C THR A 157 -1.88 9.86 10.66
N ILE A 158 -1.41 8.66 10.99
CA ILE A 158 -0.26 8.39 11.85
C ILE A 158 0.65 7.45 11.06
N GLU A 159 1.81 7.96 10.65
CA GLU A 159 2.69 7.30 9.66
C GLU A 159 4.14 7.25 10.14
N ASP A 160 4.90 6.26 9.67
CA ASP A 160 6.34 6.14 9.90
C ASP A 160 7.06 5.64 8.64
N PRO A 161 7.50 6.57 7.77
CA PRO A 161 7.24 8.01 7.72
C PRO A 161 6.03 8.39 6.83
N ILE A 162 5.72 9.71 6.77
CA ILE A 162 4.78 10.28 5.78
C ILE A 162 5.38 10.15 4.37
N GLU A 163 4.67 9.43 3.49
CA GLU A 163 5.06 9.21 2.09
C GLU A 163 4.45 10.24 1.12
N TYR A 164 3.23 10.71 1.42
CA TYR A 164 2.47 11.66 0.61
C TYR A 164 1.91 12.79 1.46
N LEU A 165 2.01 14.02 0.94
CA LEU A 165 1.38 15.18 1.59
C LEU A 165 -0.03 15.40 1.03
N HIS A 166 -1.01 15.36 1.90
CA HIS A 166 -2.39 15.67 1.59
C HIS A 166 -2.66 17.18 1.79
N LYS A 167 -3.21 17.81 0.77
CA LYS A 167 -3.76 19.19 0.92
C LYS A 167 -5.15 19.09 1.54
N HIS A 168 -5.51 20.06 2.36
CA HIS A 168 -6.91 20.23 2.76
C HIS A 168 -7.75 20.57 1.52
N LYS A 169 -8.85 19.84 1.31
CA LYS A 169 -9.82 20.06 0.22
C LYS A 169 -11.21 20.26 0.83
N MET A 170 -12.11 19.28 0.66
CA MET A 170 -13.38 19.29 1.38
C MET A 170 -13.22 18.85 2.85
N SER A 171 -12.24 17.97 3.13
CA SER A 171 -11.90 17.54 4.48
C SER A 171 -10.66 18.26 5.02
N ILE A 172 -10.52 18.31 6.34
CA ILE A 172 -9.28 18.64 7.03
C ILE A 172 -8.45 17.36 7.11
N VAL A 173 -7.18 17.40 6.72
CA VAL A 173 -6.26 16.26 6.83
C VAL A 173 -5.12 16.64 7.76
N ASN A 174 -5.03 15.99 8.90
CA ASN A 174 -3.91 16.11 9.83
C ASN A 174 -3.02 14.86 9.72
N GLN A 175 -1.75 15.06 9.43
CA GLN A 175 -0.76 13.98 9.28
C GLN A 175 0.27 14.09 10.38
N ARG A 176 0.52 13.00 11.10
CA ARG A 176 1.47 12.92 12.20
C ARG A 176 2.52 11.87 11.89
N GLU A 177 3.77 12.27 11.85
CA GLU A 177 4.92 11.38 11.64
C GLU A 177 5.49 10.91 12.97
N VAL A 178 5.69 9.60 13.12
CA VAL A 178 6.35 9.03 14.29
C VAL A 178 7.83 9.47 14.32
N GLY A 179 8.29 9.85 15.51
CA GLY A 179 9.64 10.38 15.69
C GLY A 179 9.79 11.89 15.44
N LEU A 180 8.82 12.53 14.76
CA LEU A 180 8.81 13.98 14.51
C LEU A 180 7.62 14.67 15.20
N ASP A 181 6.39 14.22 14.94
CA ASP A 181 5.17 14.84 15.43
C ASP A 181 4.57 14.07 16.64
N THR A 182 5.02 12.85 16.86
CA THR A 182 4.68 12.00 18.01
C THR A 182 5.82 11.05 18.34
N HIS A 183 5.97 10.68 19.60
CA HIS A 183 7.09 9.82 20.02
C HIS A 183 6.95 8.37 19.58
N ALA A 184 5.73 7.86 19.47
CA ALA A 184 5.42 6.48 19.08
C ALA A 184 4.00 6.35 18.58
N PHE A 185 3.70 5.27 17.84
CA PHE A 185 2.33 4.93 17.40
C PHE A 185 1.36 4.92 18.57
N HIS A 186 1.68 4.20 19.67
CA HIS A 186 0.86 4.12 20.86
C HIS A 186 0.44 5.50 21.40
N ASN A 187 1.37 6.45 21.50
CA ASN A 187 1.08 7.79 21.98
C ASN A 187 0.07 8.53 21.10
N ALA A 188 0.25 8.42 19.78
CA ALA A 188 -0.65 9.05 18.82
C ALA A 188 -2.03 8.40 18.83
N LEU A 189 -2.12 7.06 18.79
CA LEU A 189 -3.37 6.30 18.80
C LEU A 189 -4.21 6.59 20.06
N LYS A 190 -3.57 6.62 21.22
CA LYS A 190 -4.25 6.95 22.50
C LYS A 190 -4.90 8.34 22.48
N ASN A 191 -4.35 9.29 21.76
CA ASN A 191 -4.88 10.65 21.67
C ASN A 191 -5.80 10.85 20.47
N ALA A 192 -5.74 10.00 19.44
CA ALA A 192 -6.51 10.11 18.20
C ALA A 192 -8.03 10.29 18.45
N MET A 193 -8.60 9.53 19.41
CA MET A 193 -10.02 9.64 19.77
C MET A 193 -10.44 11.03 20.28
N ARG A 194 -9.49 11.82 20.80
CA ARG A 194 -9.75 13.18 21.32
C ARG A 194 -9.63 14.24 20.22
N GLU A 195 -9.12 13.85 19.07
CA GLU A 195 -8.94 14.72 17.90
C GLU A 195 -10.20 14.73 17.00
N ALA A 196 -11.26 14.00 17.39
CA ALA A 196 -12.54 13.87 16.68
C ALA A 196 -12.40 13.57 15.17
N PRO A 197 -11.64 12.54 14.76
CA PRO A 197 -11.51 12.17 13.36
C PRO A 197 -12.73 11.38 12.88
N ASP A 198 -13.09 11.53 11.60
CA ASP A 198 -14.03 10.63 10.90
C ASP A 198 -13.26 9.42 10.29
N VAL A 199 -12.03 9.67 9.89
CA VAL A 199 -11.13 8.65 9.30
C VAL A 199 -9.79 8.67 10.01
N ILE A 200 -9.28 7.49 10.35
CA ILE A 200 -7.96 7.31 10.94
C ILE A 200 -7.15 6.38 10.04
N LEU A 201 -5.97 6.83 9.59
CA LEU A 201 -4.99 5.96 8.95
C LEU A 201 -3.90 5.59 9.95
N ILE A 202 -3.68 4.30 10.14
CA ILE A 202 -2.54 3.72 10.85
C ILE A 202 -1.56 3.23 9.79
N GLY A 203 -0.38 3.86 9.70
CA GLY A 203 0.61 3.60 8.65
C GLY A 203 0.96 2.12 8.54
N GLU A 204 1.22 1.46 9.69
CA GLU A 204 1.44 0.02 9.75
C GLU A 204 1.02 -0.57 11.11
N ILE A 205 0.42 -1.77 11.07
CA ILE A 205 0.14 -2.60 12.24
C ILE A 205 1.27 -3.63 12.40
N LEU A 206 2.01 -3.52 13.50
CA LEU A 206 3.16 -4.37 13.79
C LEU A 206 2.94 -5.32 14.98
N ASP A 207 1.97 -5.02 15.84
CA ASP A 207 1.73 -5.70 17.11
C ASP A 207 0.24 -5.76 17.50
N ALA A 208 -0.02 -6.49 18.59
CA ALA A 208 -1.37 -6.67 19.13
C ALA A 208 -2.00 -5.34 19.55
N GLU A 209 -1.22 -4.45 20.19
CA GLU A 209 -1.72 -3.18 20.73
C GLU A 209 -2.23 -2.26 19.62
N THR A 210 -1.48 -2.14 18.53
CA THR A 210 -1.86 -1.37 17.36
C THR A 210 -3.08 -1.97 16.65
N MET A 211 -3.16 -3.34 16.61
CA MET A 211 -4.33 -4.03 16.04
C MET A 211 -5.59 -3.83 16.89
N GLU A 212 -5.47 -3.92 18.21
CA GLU A 212 -6.57 -3.65 19.14
C GLU A 212 -7.10 -2.21 18.98
N ALA A 213 -6.18 -1.23 18.85
CA ALA A 213 -6.58 0.15 18.60
C ALA A 213 -7.34 0.31 17.27
N ALA A 214 -6.89 -0.34 16.19
CA ALA A 214 -7.56 -0.32 14.90
C ALA A 214 -8.99 -0.90 14.97
N ILE A 215 -9.16 -2.01 15.68
CA ILE A 215 -10.48 -2.63 15.92
C ILE A 215 -11.36 -1.68 16.75
N ALA A 216 -10.83 -1.10 17.83
CA ALA A 216 -11.57 -0.20 18.72
C ALA A 216 -12.05 1.07 17.99
N PHE A 217 -11.23 1.65 17.08
CA PHE A 217 -11.67 2.76 16.25
C PHE A 217 -12.84 2.37 15.35
N ALA A 218 -12.77 1.21 14.71
CA ALA A 218 -13.83 0.70 13.86
C ALA A 218 -15.14 0.43 14.65
N GLU A 219 -15.05 -0.08 15.88
CA GLU A 219 -16.17 -0.34 16.79
C GLU A 219 -16.84 0.97 17.27
N THR A 220 -16.02 1.99 17.52
CA THR A 220 -16.51 3.29 18.04
C THR A 220 -17.04 4.22 16.95
N GLY A 221 -17.13 3.75 15.71
CA GLY A 221 -17.83 4.46 14.64
C GLY A 221 -16.95 5.18 13.64
N HIS A 222 -15.63 5.00 13.70
CA HIS A 222 -14.67 5.61 12.78
C HIS A 222 -14.35 4.68 11.60
N LEU A 223 -13.97 5.23 10.47
CA LEU A 223 -13.33 4.47 9.42
C LEU A 223 -11.83 4.38 9.72
N CYS A 224 -11.36 3.18 10.05
CA CYS A 224 -9.94 2.90 10.27
C CYS A 224 -9.34 2.25 9.03
N LEU A 225 -8.30 2.87 8.48
CA LEU A 225 -7.46 2.33 7.42
C LEU A 225 -6.14 1.90 8.05
N ALA A 226 -5.60 0.76 7.65
CA ALA A 226 -4.29 0.34 8.14
C ALA A 226 -3.55 -0.51 7.11
N THR A 227 -2.21 -0.59 7.24
CA THR A 227 -1.43 -1.54 6.45
C THR A 227 -0.89 -2.68 7.30
N LEU A 228 -0.67 -3.81 6.63
CA LEU A 228 0.01 -4.99 7.16
C LEU A 228 0.92 -5.60 6.09
N HIS A 229 1.94 -6.31 6.52
CA HIS A 229 2.75 -7.15 5.66
C HIS A 229 2.19 -8.56 5.62
N SER A 230 1.37 -8.85 4.61
CA SER A 230 0.88 -10.19 4.26
C SER A 230 0.71 -10.27 2.74
N ASN A 231 0.52 -11.46 2.18
CA ASN A 231 0.51 -11.63 0.73
C ASN A 231 -0.89 -11.62 0.11
N ASN A 232 -1.93 -12.01 0.88
CA ASN A 232 -3.32 -12.13 0.45
C ASN A 232 -4.28 -12.04 1.65
N ALA A 233 -5.58 -12.14 1.42
CA ALA A 233 -6.61 -11.86 2.42
C ALA A 233 -6.66 -12.91 3.54
N ASP A 234 -6.56 -14.21 3.23
CA ASP A 234 -6.56 -15.28 4.22
C ASP A 234 -5.32 -15.20 5.12
N GLN A 235 -4.12 -15.04 4.54
CA GLN A 235 -2.89 -14.82 5.31
C GLN A 235 -2.93 -13.54 6.15
N THR A 236 -3.70 -12.53 5.73
CA THR A 236 -3.91 -11.33 6.53
C THR A 236 -4.64 -11.66 7.83
N ILE A 237 -5.70 -12.45 7.76
CA ILE A 237 -6.44 -12.86 8.96
C ILE A 237 -5.57 -13.74 9.86
N GLU A 238 -4.83 -14.70 9.29
CA GLU A 238 -3.87 -15.51 10.04
C GLU A 238 -2.77 -14.65 10.70
N ARG A 239 -2.24 -13.68 9.98
CA ARG A 239 -1.24 -12.75 10.51
C ARG A 239 -1.78 -11.94 11.69
N ILE A 240 -3.04 -11.48 11.61
CA ILE A 240 -3.70 -10.78 12.72
C ILE A 240 -3.81 -11.72 13.92
N LEU A 241 -4.25 -12.95 13.73
CA LEU A 241 -4.37 -13.92 14.83
C LEU A 241 -3.02 -14.18 15.50
N ASN A 242 -1.93 -14.21 14.76
CA ASN A 242 -0.58 -14.42 15.29
C ASN A 242 -0.08 -13.29 16.22
N PHE A 243 -0.72 -12.11 16.23
CA PHE A 243 -0.43 -11.08 17.23
C PHE A 243 -1.01 -11.42 18.60
N PHE A 244 -1.97 -12.33 18.69
CA PHE A 244 -2.75 -12.62 19.90
C PHE A 244 -2.51 -14.05 20.40
N PRO A 245 -2.64 -14.30 21.71
CA PRO A 245 -2.65 -15.66 22.22
C PRO A 245 -3.89 -16.42 21.72
N GLU A 246 -3.79 -17.73 21.58
CA GLU A 246 -4.88 -18.59 21.05
C GLU A 246 -6.22 -18.38 21.77
N SER A 247 -6.17 -18.15 23.10
CA SER A 247 -7.37 -17.88 23.91
C SER A 247 -8.15 -16.63 23.46
N ALA A 248 -7.52 -15.67 22.77
CA ALA A 248 -8.14 -14.45 22.26
C ALA A 248 -8.65 -14.59 20.81
N HIS A 249 -8.22 -15.61 20.05
CA HIS A 249 -8.51 -15.74 18.62
C HIS A 249 -10.00 -15.66 18.30
N ARG A 250 -10.85 -16.32 19.12
CA ARG A 250 -12.30 -16.30 18.92
C ARG A 250 -12.88 -14.88 19.01
N ASN A 251 -12.40 -14.08 19.96
CA ASN A 251 -12.85 -12.70 20.14
C ASN A 251 -12.36 -11.79 19.00
N VAL A 252 -11.09 -11.97 18.58
CA VAL A 252 -10.51 -11.24 17.44
C VAL A 252 -11.30 -11.54 16.17
N LEU A 253 -11.58 -12.81 15.86
CA LEU A 253 -12.38 -13.20 14.71
C LEU A 253 -13.81 -12.65 14.76
N MET A 254 -14.44 -12.66 15.95
CA MET A 254 -15.76 -12.05 16.14
C MET A 254 -15.71 -10.56 15.81
N ASN A 255 -14.74 -9.84 16.35
CA ASN A 255 -14.58 -8.39 16.11
C ASN A 255 -14.29 -8.09 14.64
N LEU A 256 -13.41 -8.86 13.97
CA LEU A 256 -13.19 -8.76 12.54
C LEU A 256 -14.47 -9.02 11.74
N SER A 257 -15.24 -10.06 12.11
CA SER A 257 -16.50 -10.37 11.42
C SER A 257 -17.48 -9.20 11.41
N LEU A 258 -17.50 -8.37 12.47
CA LEU A 258 -18.41 -7.25 12.63
C LEU A 258 -17.88 -5.95 12.00
N ASN A 259 -16.57 -5.71 12.14
CA ASN A 259 -15.98 -4.40 11.88
C ASN A 259 -15.16 -4.34 10.58
N LEU A 260 -14.65 -5.46 10.08
CA LEU A 260 -13.93 -5.48 8.80
C LEU A 260 -14.88 -5.02 7.68
N ARG A 261 -14.38 -4.18 6.77
CA ARG A 261 -15.06 -3.78 5.52
C ARG A 261 -14.44 -4.46 4.33
N GLY A 262 -13.11 -4.51 4.29
CA GLY A 262 -12.39 -5.20 3.24
C GLY A 262 -10.92 -5.35 3.52
N VAL A 263 -10.30 -6.25 2.76
CA VAL A 263 -8.86 -6.41 2.67
C VAL A 263 -8.47 -6.23 1.22
N ILE A 264 -7.56 -5.28 0.96
CA ILE A 264 -7.02 -5.01 -0.36
C ILE A 264 -5.57 -5.49 -0.36
N SER A 265 -5.32 -6.62 -1.00
CA SER A 265 -3.97 -7.15 -1.16
C SER A 265 -3.38 -6.65 -2.47
N GLN A 266 -2.10 -6.28 -2.49
CA GLN A 266 -1.49 -5.64 -3.65
C GLN A 266 -0.10 -6.17 -3.96
N ARG A 267 0.13 -6.43 -5.26
CA ARG A 267 1.43 -6.75 -5.87
C ARG A 267 1.68 -5.83 -7.05
N LEU A 268 2.96 -5.59 -7.38
CA LEU A 268 3.31 -4.87 -8.62
C LEU A 268 3.81 -5.88 -9.64
N VAL A 269 3.18 -5.88 -10.81
CA VAL A 269 3.52 -6.69 -11.98
C VAL A 269 4.05 -5.80 -13.10
N LYS A 270 4.84 -6.37 -14.01
CA LYS A 270 5.43 -5.64 -15.14
C LYS A 270 4.43 -5.59 -16.30
N GLY A 271 4.03 -4.38 -16.69
CA GLY A 271 3.23 -4.14 -17.89
C GLY A 271 4.05 -4.25 -19.18
N HIS A 272 3.37 -4.36 -20.32
CA HIS A 272 4.01 -4.38 -21.65
C HIS A 272 4.87 -3.14 -21.93
N ASP A 273 4.49 -1.99 -21.37
CA ASP A 273 5.24 -0.72 -21.49
C ASP A 273 6.46 -0.64 -20.54
N GLY A 274 6.73 -1.72 -19.81
CA GLY A 274 7.81 -1.81 -18.83
C GLY A 274 7.52 -1.13 -17.49
N ARG A 275 6.39 -0.43 -17.32
CA ARG A 275 5.95 0.15 -16.05
C ARG A 275 5.45 -0.93 -15.10
N ARG A 276 5.54 -0.64 -13.81
CA ARG A 276 4.95 -1.49 -12.77
C ARG A 276 3.49 -1.10 -12.57
N LEU A 277 2.60 -2.09 -12.66
CA LEU A 277 1.16 -1.95 -12.52
C LEU A 277 0.68 -2.70 -11.28
N PRO A 278 -0.31 -2.20 -10.53
CA PRO A 278 -0.87 -2.92 -9.40
C PRO A 278 -1.75 -4.07 -9.90
N ALA A 279 -1.44 -5.29 -9.46
CA ALA A 279 -2.39 -6.39 -9.41
C ALA A 279 -2.98 -6.42 -8.01
N THR A 280 -4.29 -6.51 -7.89
CA THR A 280 -5.00 -6.44 -6.62
C THR A 280 -5.86 -7.66 -6.40
N GLU A 281 -5.92 -8.07 -5.14
CA GLU A 281 -6.96 -8.93 -4.61
C GLU A 281 -7.84 -8.09 -3.69
N VAL A 282 -9.14 -8.18 -3.83
CA VAL A 282 -10.11 -7.42 -3.04
C VAL A 282 -11.10 -8.35 -2.37
N LEU A 283 -11.01 -8.44 -1.05
CA LEU A 283 -12.00 -9.10 -0.22
C LEU A 283 -12.95 -8.05 0.35
N ILE A 284 -14.25 -8.25 0.15
CA ILE A 284 -15.32 -7.48 0.79
C ILE A 284 -15.96 -8.36 1.88
N ASN A 285 -16.21 -7.80 3.05
CA ASN A 285 -16.80 -8.54 4.18
C ASN A 285 -18.31 -8.76 4.00
N THR A 286 -18.68 -9.60 3.02
CA THR A 286 -20.05 -10.03 2.77
C THR A 286 -20.61 -10.86 3.92
N PRO A 287 -21.93 -11.15 3.98
CA PRO A 287 -22.50 -12.06 4.98
C PRO A 287 -21.83 -13.44 5.03
N MET A 288 -21.41 -13.98 3.87
CA MET A 288 -20.70 -15.26 3.76
C MET A 288 -19.31 -15.17 4.40
N ILE A 289 -18.52 -14.16 4.05
CA ILE A 289 -17.17 -13.93 4.63
C ILE A 289 -17.27 -13.71 6.15
N ARG A 290 -18.28 -12.96 6.58
CA ARG A 290 -18.56 -12.72 8.00
C ARG A 290 -18.83 -14.01 8.77
N ASP A 291 -19.57 -14.94 8.19
CA ASP A 291 -19.88 -16.24 8.79
C ASP A 291 -18.63 -17.13 8.86
N LEU A 292 -17.81 -17.16 7.81
CA LEU A 292 -16.53 -17.86 7.80
C LEU A 292 -15.57 -17.36 8.89
N LEU A 293 -15.46 -16.04 9.04
CA LEU A 293 -14.67 -15.42 10.12
C LEU A 293 -15.18 -15.84 11.50
N ARG A 294 -16.49 -15.82 11.73
CA ARG A 294 -17.09 -16.23 13.02
C ARG A 294 -16.82 -17.70 13.39
N ARG A 295 -16.77 -18.55 12.38
CA ARG A 295 -16.50 -19.99 12.54
C ARG A 295 -15.01 -20.30 12.59
N GLY A 296 -14.12 -19.33 12.29
CA GLY A 296 -12.69 -19.54 12.18
C GLY A 296 -12.27 -20.33 10.93
N GLN A 297 -13.12 -20.38 9.91
CA GLN A 297 -12.88 -21.09 8.64
C GLN A 297 -12.11 -20.22 7.66
N VAL A 298 -10.97 -19.67 8.09
CA VAL A 298 -10.16 -18.70 7.31
C VAL A 298 -9.71 -19.29 5.98
N HIS A 299 -9.38 -20.58 5.94
CA HIS A 299 -8.94 -21.29 4.74
C HIS A 299 -10.01 -21.41 3.64
N GLU A 300 -11.29 -21.18 3.96
CA GLU A 300 -12.39 -21.21 2.97
C GLU A 300 -12.64 -19.83 2.34
N ILE A 301 -12.01 -18.77 2.87
CA ILE A 301 -12.22 -17.39 2.40
C ILE A 301 -11.89 -17.25 0.92
N LYS A 302 -10.75 -17.79 0.45
CA LYS A 302 -10.35 -17.69 -0.95
C LYS A 302 -11.37 -18.33 -1.89
N ALA A 303 -11.84 -19.52 -1.56
CA ALA A 303 -12.87 -20.21 -2.37
C ALA A 303 -14.19 -19.43 -2.37
N ALA A 304 -14.59 -18.85 -1.23
CA ALA A 304 -15.77 -18.01 -1.14
C ALA A 304 -15.63 -16.71 -1.97
N MET A 305 -14.45 -16.10 -2.01
CA MET A 305 -14.17 -14.93 -2.86
C MET A 305 -14.29 -15.29 -4.34
N GLU A 306 -13.69 -16.40 -4.77
CA GLU A 306 -13.71 -16.83 -6.18
C GLU A 306 -15.11 -17.21 -6.69
N ALA A 307 -15.97 -17.70 -5.80
CA ALA A 307 -17.37 -18.03 -6.08
C ALA A 307 -18.33 -16.83 -5.92
N SER A 308 -17.84 -15.68 -5.41
CA SER A 308 -18.68 -14.53 -5.13
C SER A 308 -19.17 -13.86 -6.40
N LEU A 309 -20.44 -13.43 -6.36
CA LEU A 309 -21.05 -12.56 -7.37
C LEU A 309 -21.02 -11.08 -6.94
N GLU A 310 -20.40 -10.78 -5.80
CA GLU A 310 -20.32 -9.42 -5.29
C GLU A 310 -19.42 -8.58 -6.19
N GLU A 311 -19.93 -7.44 -6.63
CA GLU A 311 -19.20 -6.54 -7.51
C GLU A 311 -17.93 -6.00 -6.85
N GLY A 312 -16.80 -6.14 -7.54
CA GLY A 312 -15.49 -5.68 -7.08
C GLY A 312 -14.75 -6.64 -6.16
N MET A 313 -15.32 -7.78 -5.75
CA MET A 313 -14.58 -8.86 -5.08
C MET A 313 -13.83 -9.68 -6.13
N GLU A 314 -12.51 -9.79 -5.99
CA GLU A 314 -11.65 -10.46 -6.97
C GLU A 314 -10.43 -11.07 -6.29
N SER A 315 -10.08 -12.32 -6.61
CA SER A 315 -8.81 -12.92 -6.17
C SER A 315 -7.64 -12.45 -7.05
N PHE A 316 -6.39 -12.61 -6.57
CA PHE A 316 -5.21 -12.30 -7.40
C PHE A 316 -5.22 -13.03 -8.73
N ASP A 317 -5.56 -14.32 -8.74
CA ASP A 317 -5.53 -15.13 -9.95
C ASP A 317 -6.60 -14.67 -10.96
N GLN A 318 -7.76 -14.18 -10.49
CA GLN A 318 -8.78 -13.57 -11.34
C GLN A 318 -8.30 -12.23 -11.91
N CYS A 319 -7.71 -11.36 -11.09
CA CYS A 319 -7.15 -10.08 -11.52
C CYS A 319 -6.05 -10.28 -12.57
N LEU A 320 -5.09 -11.16 -12.32
CA LEU A 320 -3.99 -11.46 -13.23
C LEU A 320 -4.48 -12.05 -14.55
N PHE A 321 -5.48 -12.94 -14.50
CA PHE A 321 -6.12 -13.49 -15.69
C PHE A 321 -6.75 -12.39 -16.55
N ARG A 322 -7.52 -11.50 -15.91
CA ARG A 322 -8.17 -10.37 -16.58
C ARG A 322 -7.15 -9.41 -17.19
N MET A 323 -6.07 -9.07 -16.44
CA MET A 323 -5.01 -8.20 -16.94
C MET A 323 -4.27 -8.79 -18.16
N ALA A 324 -3.98 -10.09 -18.15
CA ALA A 324 -3.33 -10.76 -19.27
C ALA A 324 -4.25 -10.86 -20.49
N LYS A 325 -5.55 -11.20 -20.30
CA LYS A 325 -6.54 -11.24 -21.39
C LYS A 325 -6.81 -9.86 -22.00
N ALA A 326 -6.71 -8.80 -21.22
CA ALA A 326 -6.80 -7.42 -21.70
C ALA A 326 -5.51 -6.93 -22.38
N GLY A 327 -4.45 -7.75 -22.46
CA GLY A 327 -3.18 -7.37 -23.05
C GLY A 327 -2.40 -6.30 -22.26
N VAL A 328 -2.67 -6.19 -20.96
CA VAL A 328 -1.99 -5.22 -20.07
C VAL A 328 -0.66 -5.76 -19.58
N ILE A 329 -0.58 -7.06 -19.35
CA ILE A 329 0.60 -7.81 -18.93
C ILE A 329 0.78 -9.06 -19.78
N GLU A 330 2.01 -9.59 -19.85
CA GLU A 330 2.28 -10.89 -20.46
C GLU A 330 1.69 -12.03 -19.63
N GLN A 331 1.26 -13.12 -20.31
CA GLN A 331 0.75 -14.31 -19.63
C GLN A 331 1.80 -14.91 -18.68
N GLU A 332 3.06 -14.89 -19.07
CA GLU A 332 4.16 -15.40 -18.24
C GLU A 332 4.32 -14.56 -16.95
N GLU A 333 4.17 -13.24 -17.04
CA GLU A 333 4.17 -12.35 -15.88
C GLU A 333 2.98 -12.65 -14.96
N ALA A 334 1.79 -12.90 -15.52
CA ALA A 334 0.61 -13.30 -14.74
C ALA A 334 0.87 -14.61 -13.98
N LEU A 335 1.42 -15.63 -14.67
CA LEU A 335 1.74 -16.93 -14.08
C LEU A 335 2.84 -16.83 -13.00
N ARG A 336 3.79 -15.91 -13.15
CA ARG A 336 4.85 -15.65 -12.17
C ARG A 336 4.31 -15.02 -10.89
N ALA A 337 3.32 -14.14 -11.03
CA ALA A 337 2.73 -13.39 -9.93
C ALA A 337 1.54 -14.08 -9.26
N ALA A 338 1.04 -15.18 -9.83
CA ALA A 338 -0.14 -15.91 -9.36
C ALA A 338 0.06 -16.57 -7.99
N ASP A 339 -1.03 -16.69 -7.25
CA ASP A 339 -1.08 -17.51 -6.03
C ASP A 339 -1.10 -19.00 -6.39
N SER A 340 -1.86 -19.39 -7.44
CA SER A 340 -1.90 -20.73 -7.97
C SER A 340 -1.50 -20.73 -9.46
N ARG A 341 -0.20 -20.91 -9.69
CA ARG A 341 0.35 -20.95 -11.06
C ARG A 341 -0.35 -21.99 -11.95
N ASP A 342 -0.54 -23.19 -11.41
CA ASP A 342 -1.16 -24.30 -12.15
C ASP A 342 -2.65 -24.06 -12.40
N GLY A 343 -3.36 -23.52 -11.40
CA GLY A 343 -4.76 -23.13 -11.54
C GLY A 343 -4.95 -22.02 -12.58
N LEU A 344 -4.11 -21.01 -12.56
CA LEU A 344 -4.15 -19.93 -13.54
C LEU A 344 -3.77 -20.42 -14.95
N ALA A 345 -2.76 -21.29 -15.07
CA ALA A 345 -2.38 -21.90 -16.34
C ALA A 345 -3.52 -22.74 -16.93
N LEU A 346 -4.26 -23.48 -16.10
CA LEU A 346 -5.44 -24.22 -16.53
C LEU A 346 -6.55 -23.28 -17.04
N LYS A 347 -6.81 -22.17 -16.31
CA LYS A 347 -7.79 -21.15 -16.77
C LYS A 347 -7.43 -20.57 -18.15
N PHE A 348 -6.15 -20.31 -18.42
CA PHE A 348 -5.71 -19.85 -19.75
C PHE A 348 -5.99 -20.90 -20.83
N ARG A 349 -5.60 -22.15 -20.61
CA ARG A 349 -5.84 -23.26 -21.57
C ARG A 349 -7.35 -23.44 -21.87
N LEU A 350 -8.19 -23.45 -20.85
CA LEU A 350 -9.63 -23.56 -21.02
C LEU A 350 -10.23 -22.37 -21.79
N SER A 351 -9.69 -21.17 -21.61
CA SER A 351 -10.12 -19.98 -22.34
C SER A 351 -9.64 -19.94 -23.80
N GLU A 352 -8.58 -20.67 -24.15
CA GLU A 352 -8.04 -20.78 -25.51
C GLU A 352 -8.69 -21.97 -26.27
N GLY A 353 -9.07 -23.04 -25.55
CA GLY A 353 -9.71 -24.22 -26.11
C GLY A 353 -11.20 -24.05 -26.45
N GLY A 354 -11.85 -22.96 -26.03
CA GLY A 354 -13.25 -22.66 -26.31
C GLY A 354 -13.56 -22.08 -27.70
N SER A 355 -12.54 -21.90 -28.56
CA SER A 355 -12.71 -21.42 -29.93
C SER A 355 -12.54 -22.51 -31.03
N GLY A 356 -12.43 -23.78 -30.65
CA GLY A 356 -12.34 -24.91 -31.54
C GLY A 356 -13.40 -25.96 -31.14
N GLU A 357 -14.47 -26.05 -31.92
CA GLU A 357 -15.43 -27.17 -31.87
C GLU A 357 -14.68 -28.48 -32.02
N HIS A 358 -14.39 -29.11 -30.89
CA HIS A 358 -14.22 -30.57 -30.86
C HIS A 358 -15.19 -31.06 -29.79
N ASP A 359 -16.41 -31.35 -30.23
CA ASP A 359 -17.39 -32.11 -29.45
C ASP A 359 -16.89 -33.54 -29.34
N PRO A 360 -16.40 -34.01 -28.17
CA PRO A 360 -15.94 -35.38 -28.02
C PRO A 360 -17.09 -36.42 -28.17
N TYR A 361 -18.33 -36.00 -28.34
CA TYR A 361 -19.49 -36.83 -28.56
C TYR A 361 -20.00 -36.85 -30.01
N ALA A 362 -19.39 -36.11 -30.94
CA ALA A 362 -19.78 -36.07 -32.33
C ALA A 362 -19.54 -37.40 -33.06
N ASP A 363 -18.66 -38.27 -32.56
CA ASP A 363 -18.37 -39.59 -33.15
C ASP A 363 -19.31 -40.70 -32.73
N PHE A 364 -20.29 -40.45 -31.83
CA PHE A 364 -21.28 -41.46 -31.42
C PHE A 364 -22.63 -41.39 -32.17
N SER A 365 -22.82 -40.43 -33.06
CA SER A 365 -24.09 -40.27 -33.80
C SER A 365 -24.17 -40.99 -35.16
N ASN A 366 -23.09 -41.65 -35.61
CA ASN A 366 -23.05 -42.39 -36.89
C ASN A 366 -22.90 -43.89 -36.67
N GLY A 367 -23.87 -44.52 -36.03
CA GLY A 367 -23.81 -45.96 -35.82
C GLY A 367 -25.09 -46.54 -35.18
N ALA A 368 -26.27 -46.16 -35.65
CA ALA A 368 -27.47 -46.85 -35.25
C ALA A 368 -27.68 -48.09 -36.16
N PRO A 369 -27.63 -49.32 -35.63
CA PRO A 369 -28.03 -50.49 -36.41
C PRO A 369 -29.53 -50.44 -36.63
N SER A 370 -29.92 -50.53 -37.90
CA SER A 370 -31.32 -50.70 -38.33
C SER A 370 -31.88 -52.02 -37.80
N ILE A 371 -32.84 -51.96 -36.90
CA ILE A 371 -33.65 -53.11 -36.50
C ILE A 371 -34.74 -53.25 -37.52
N THR A 372 -34.61 -54.30 -38.41
CA THR A 372 -35.69 -54.79 -39.25
C THR A 372 -36.61 -55.57 -38.35
N HIS A 373 -37.85 -55.09 -38.22
CA HIS A 373 -38.95 -55.89 -37.71
C HIS A 373 -39.39 -56.90 -38.82
N GLY A 374 -39.26 -58.18 -38.54
CA GLY A 374 -39.92 -59.27 -39.25
C GLY A 374 -40.74 -60.08 -38.25
N PHE A 375 -42.06 -60.03 -38.45
CA PHE A 375 -43.15 -60.83 -37.87
C PHE A 375 -43.39 -60.77 -36.35
#